data_047a3417a5813a247e732ca00f696081
#
_entry.id   047a3417a5813a247e732ca00f696081
#
_cell.length_a   1.000
_cell.length_b   1.000
_cell.length_c   1.000
_cell.angle_alpha   90.00
_cell.angle_beta   90.00
_cell.angle_gamma   90.00
#
_symmetry.space_group_name_H-M   'P 1'
#
loop_
_entity.id
_entity.type
_entity.pdbx_description
1 polymer ?
#
loop_
_entity_poly.entity_id
_entity_poly.type
_entity_poly.pdbx_seq_one_letter_code
_entity_poly.pdbx_strand_id
1 'polypeptide(L)'
;MTIRELRNEEWNAVGDLIHASTNAWYEKNLNRAVFQRDDPSGCQVFPEVYEKLDPGCCLVAVEEESGRLMGSCFYHPRETHVSLGIMNAHPDFAGCGVARELLAEIVRRAGDLPVRLVSSAMNLDSYSLYTRAGFVPCELYQDMMLPAGRSSPERPVGCDRIREATLDDVEALVALEEEVSGIRRAKDFEFFIRNEQGIWRLFLSESDGG
;
A
#
# COMPACT_ATOMS: atom_id res chain seq x y z
N MET A 1 -18.96 -13.27 10.61
CA MET A 1 -17.80 -12.80 9.80
C MET A 1 -16.56 -13.48 10.31
N THR A 2 -15.83 -14.14 9.42
CA THR A 2 -14.56 -14.81 9.74
C THR A 2 -13.40 -14.08 9.04
N ILE A 3 -12.30 -13.88 9.76
CA ILE A 3 -11.05 -13.32 9.19
C ILE A 3 -10.07 -14.47 8.97
N ARG A 4 -9.50 -14.52 7.78
CA ARG A 4 -8.51 -15.52 7.38
C ARG A 4 -7.54 -14.97 6.35
N GLU A 5 -6.51 -15.71 6.05
CA GLU A 5 -5.60 -15.40 4.95
C GLU A 5 -6.29 -15.56 3.58
N LEU A 6 -5.83 -14.77 2.62
CA LEU A 6 -6.26 -14.82 1.23
C LEU A 6 -5.82 -16.15 0.61
N ARG A 7 -6.69 -16.77 -0.18
CA ARG A 7 -6.37 -17.96 -0.98
C ARG A 7 -5.96 -17.55 -2.40
N ASN A 8 -5.10 -18.32 -3.03
CA ASN A 8 -4.60 -18.01 -4.37
C ASN A 8 -5.70 -17.84 -5.41
N GLU A 9 -6.75 -18.66 -5.34
CA GLU A 9 -7.90 -18.61 -6.24
C GLU A 9 -8.79 -17.37 -6.07
N GLU A 10 -8.57 -16.59 -5.00
CA GLU A 10 -9.36 -15.40 -4.65
C GLU A 10 -8.69 -14.08 -5.06
N TRP A 11 -7.50 -14.09 -5.66
CA TRP A 11 -6.80 -12.87 -6.03
C TRP A 11 -7.65 -11.94 -6.90
N ASN A 12 -8.31 -12.48 -7.90
CA ASN A 12 -9.20 -11.68 -8.76
C ASN A 12 -10.35 -11.04 -7.96
N ALA A 13 -10.94 -11.79 -7.03
CA ALA A 13 -12.02 -11.27 -6.20
C ALA A 13 -11.55 -10.13 -5.26
N VAL A 14 -10.29 -10.16 -4.81
CA VAL A 14 -9.71 -9.05 -4.06
C VAL A 14 -9.43 -7.85 -4.96
N GLY A 15 -8.96 -8.05 -6.18
CA GLY A 15 -8.83 -6.96 -7.17
C GLY A 15 -10.17 -6.27 -7.46
N ASP A 16 -11.22 -7.05 -7.66
CA ASP A 16 -12.58 -6.54 -7.86
C ASP A 16 -13.11 -5.79 -6.64
N LEU A 17 -12.81 -6.28 -5.42
CA LEU A 17 -13.15 -5.62 -4.17
C LEU A 17 -12.43 -4.27 -4.04
N ILE A 18 -11.14 -4.20 -4.36
CA ILE A 18 -10.37 -2.95 -4.35
C ILE A 18 -10.99 -1.94 -5.32
N HIS A 19 -11.29 -2.38 -6.53
CA HIS A 19 -11.95 -1.56 -7.55
C HIS A 19 -13.28 -0.99 -7.03
N ALA A 20 -14.18 -1.86 -6.59
CA ALA A 20 -15.51 -1.49 -6.15
C ALA A 20 -15.51 -0.54 -4.96
N SER A 21 -14.71 -0.85 -3.92
CA SER A 21 -14.65 -0.05 -2.69
C SER A 21 -14.00 1.30 -2.91
N THR A 22 -12.93 1.36 -3.69
CA THR A 22 -12.23 2.62 -3.99
C THR A 22 -13.11 3.53 -4.83
N ASN A 23 -13.65 3.04 -5.94
CA ASN A 23 -14.53 3.87 -6.77
C ASN A 23 -15.76 4.35 -6.01
N ALA A 24 -16.41 3.48 -5.22
CA ALA A 24 -17.57 3.88 -4.42
C ALA A 24 -17.26 5.02 -3.44
N TRP A 25 -16.11 4.99 -2.78
CA TRP A 25 -15.70 6.07 -1.87
C TRP A 25 -15.41 7.37 -2.62
N TYR A 26 -14.63 7.31 -3.71
CA TYR A 26 -14.25 8.49 -4.49
C TYR A 26 -15.44 9.11 -5.22
N GLU A 27 -16.36 8.31 -5.74
CA GLU A 27 -17.59 8.82 -6.37
C GLU A 27 -18.48 9.51 -5.36
N LYS A 28 -18.68 8.90 -4.19
CA LYS A 28 -19.51 9.47 -3.11
C LYS A 28 -18.95 10.79 -2.57
N ASN A 29 -17.63 10.89 -2.38
CA ASN A 29 -17.02 12.00 -1.65
C ASN A 29 -16.40 13.06 -2.57
N LEU A 30 -15.96 12.69 -3.78
CA LEU A 30 -15.24 13.56 -4.70
C LEU A 30 -15.88 13.63 -6.10
N ASN A 31 -17.02 12.97 -6.30
CA ASN A 31 -17.77 12.92 -7.55
C ASN A 31 -16.92 12.48 -8.77
N ARG A 32 -15.97 11.58 -8.55
CA ARG A 32 -15.11 11.01 -9.59
C ARG A 32 -14.73 9.57 -9.25
N ALA A 33 -14.60 8.70 -10.26
CA ALA A 33 -13.93 7.41 -10.10
C ALA A 33 -12.41 7.56 -10.17
N VAL A 34 -11.68 6.67 -9.50
CA VAL A 34 -10.21 6.55 -9.60
C VAL A 34 -9.83 5.57 -10.68
N PHE A 35 -10.49 4.42 -10.68
CA PHE A 35 -10.31 3.37 -11.67
C PHE A 35 -11.37 3.45 -12.76
N GLN A 36 -11.11 2.86 -13.92
CA GLN A 36 -12.09 2.76 -14.98
C GLN A 36 -13.37 2.08 -14.47
N ARG A 37 -14.55 2.69 -14.67
CA ARG A 37 -15.78 2.30 -13.96
C ARG A 37 -16.20 0.84 -14.18
N ASP A 38 -16.11 0.39 -15.40
CA ASP A 38 -16.63 -0.91 -15.82
C ASP A 38 -15.52 -1.96 -16.04
N ASP A 39 -14.29 -1.66 -15.61
CA ASP A 39 -13.15 -2.54 -15.80
C ASP A 39 -12.27 -2.62 -14.53
N PRO A 40 -12.42 -3.70 -13.75
CA PRO A 40 -11.60 -3.94 -12.57
C PRO A 40 -10.19 -4.48 -12.89
N SER A 41 -9.88 -4.78 -14.15
CA SER A 41 -8.62 -5.46 -14.52
C SER A 41 -7.36 -4.71 -14.06
N GLY A 42 -7.39 -3.38 -14.04
CA GLY A 42 -6.30 -2.56 -13.53
C GLY A 42 -6.02 -2.73 -12.02
N CYS A 43 -6.97 -3.28 -11.27
CA CYS A 43 -6.81 -3.53 -9.84
C CYS A 43 -6.23 -4.92 -9.53
N GLN A 44 -6.10 -5.81 -10.52
CA GLN A 44 -5.51 -7.13 -10.34
C GLN A 44 -4.03 -7.07 -10.03
N VAL A 45 -3.37 -5.98 -10.41
CA VAL A 45 -1.96 -5.73 -10.08
C VAL A 45 -1.70 -5.73 -8.57
N PHE A 46 -2.65 -5.29 -7.74
CA PHE A 46 -2.44 -5.18 -6.30
C PHE A 46 -2.25 -6.54 -5.62
N PRO A 47 -3.18 -7.52 -5.71
CA PRO A 47 -2.96 -8.84 -5.13
C PRO A 47 -1.77 -9.54 -5.78
N GLU A 48 -1.55 -9.41 -7.09
CA GLU A 48 -0.42 -10.04 -7.77
C GLU A 48 0.93 -9.55 -7.22
N VAL A 49 1.09 -8.23 -7.06
CA VAL A 49 2.32 -7.62 -6.58
C VAL A 49 2.54 -7.92 -5.10
N TYR A 50 1.51 -7.70 -4.27
CA TYR A 50 1.66 -7.82 -2.82
C TYR A 50 1.84 -9.28 -2.37
N GLU A 51 1.15 -10.22 -2.99
CA GLU A 51 1.35 -11.65 -2.71
C GLU A 51 2.72 -12.17 -3.21
N LYS A 52 3.30 -11.57 -4.26
CA LYS A 52 4.69 -11.86 -4.64
C LYS A 52 5.70 -11.26 -3.68
N LEU A 53 5.45 -10.04 -3.20
CA LEU A 53 6.31 -9.37 -2.23
C LEU A 53 6.26 -10.06 -0.87
N ASP A 54 5.07 -10.32 -0.36
CA ASP A 54 4.84 -10.90 0.97
C ASP A 54 3.74 -11.98 0.90
N PRO A 55 4.07 -13.21 0.48
CA PRO A 55 3.11 -14.29 0.35
C PRO A 55 2.37 -14.59 1.67
N GLY A 56 1.04 -14.70 1.59
CA GLY A 56 0.18 -14.97 2.75
C GLY A 56 -0.05 -13.76 3.67
N CYS A 57 0.41 -12.57 3.27
CA CYS A 57 0.24 -11.33 4.03
C CYS A 57 -0.95 -10.49 3.55
N CYS A 58 -2.01 -11.13 3.09
CA CYS A 58 -3.31 -10.54 2.88
C CYS A 58 -4.36 -11.21 3.76
N LEU A 59 -5.07 -10.44 4.56
CA LEU A 59 -6.23 -10.89 5.32
C LEU A 59 -7.51 -10.54 4.58
N VAL A 60 -8.46 -11.47 4.59
CA VAL A 60 -9.80 -11.25 4.07
C VAL A 60 -10.83 -11.48 5.17
N ALA A 61 -11.84 -10.62 5.20
CA ALA A 61 -13.04 -10.81 6.00
C ALA A 61 -14.11 -11.45 5.11
N VAL A 62 -14.71 -12.54 5.57
CA VAL A 62 -15.65 -13.35 4.80
C VAL A 62 -16.97 -13.47 5.56
N GLU A 63 -18.08 -13.28 4.86
CA GLU A 63 -19.41 -13.55 5.37
C GLU A 63 -19.64 -15.08 5.48
N GLU A 64 -19.98 -15.56 6.65
CA GLU A 64 -20.05 -17.01 6.94
C GLU A 64 -21.14 -17.72 6.16
N GLU A 65 -22.27 -17.05 5.94
CA GLU A 65 -23.44 -17.67 5.29
C GLU A 65 -23.24 -17.80 3.78
N SER A 66 -22.69 -16.76 3.12
CA SER A 66 -22.59 -16.72 1.66
C SER A 66 -21.18 -17.04 1.15
N GLY A 67 -20.15 -16.97 2.00
CA GLY A 67 -18.75 -17.03 1.58
C GLY A 67 -18.23 -15.79 0.88
N ARG A 68 -19.01 -14.72 0.83
CA ARG A 68 -18.71 -13.48 0.11
C ARG A 68 -17.61 -12.68 0.81
N LEU A 69 -16.68 -12.11 0.06
CA LEU A 69 -15.67 -11.21 0.60
C LEU A 69 -16.31 -9.89 1.05
N MET A 70 -16.14 -9.58 2.33
CA MET A 70 -16.60 -8.34 2.95
C MET A 70 -15.54 -7.26 2.96
N GLY A 71 -14.27 -7.65 2.97
CA GLY A 71 -13.12 -6.75 3.00
C GLY A 71 -11.80 -7.48 2.88
N SER A 72 -10.75 -6.72 2.64
CA SER A 72 -9.36 -7.22 2.58
C SER A 72 -8.39 -6.20 3.14
N CYS A 73 -7.24 -6.66 3.61
CA CYS A 73 -6.13 -5.83 4.01
C CYS A 73 -4.81 -6.54 3.79
N PHE A 74 -3.92 -5.93 3.01
CA PHE A 74 -2.53 -6.35 2.90
C PHE A 74 -1.71 -5.78 4.06
N TYR A 75 -0.71 -6.51 4.51
CA TYR A 75 0.25 -6.05 5.49
C TYR A 75 1.64 -6.59 5.16
N HIS A 76 2.66 -5.85 5.52
CA HIS A 76 4.03 -6.12 5.11
C HIS A 76 4.94 -6.10 6.35
N PRO A 77 5.24 -7.27 6.94
CA PRO A 77 6.20 -7.37 8.05
C PRO A 77 7.60 -6.97 7.58
N ARG A 78 8.24 -6.10 8.35
CA ARG A 78 9.62 -5.65 8.13
C ARG A 78 10.40 -5.76 9.43
N GLU A 79 11.70 -5.52 9.37
CA GLU A 79 12.61 -5.66 10.52
C GLU A 79 12.23 -4.74 11.68
N THR A 80 11.79 -3.52 11.41
CA THR A 80 11.50 -2.50 12.42
C THR A 80 10.01 -2.22 12.62
N HIS A 81 9.13 -2.72 11.74
CA HIS A 81 7.71 -2.39 11.76
C HIS A 81 6.87 -3.35 10.92
N VAL A 82 5.56 -3.22 11.01
CA VAL A 82 4.62 -3.80 10.04
C VAL A 82 3.97 -2.66 9.27
N SER A 83 4.15 -2.61 7.94
CA SER A 83 3.41 -1.68 7.09
C SER A 83 2.02 -2.22 6.80
N LEU A 84 0.99 -1.42 7.03
CA LEU A 84 -0.35 -1.73 6.59
C LEU A 84 -0.52 -1.23 5.16
N GLY A 85 -0.85 -2.15 4.26
CA GLY A 85 -1.08 -1.87 2.85
C GLY A 85 -2.50 -1.43 2.55
N ILE A 86 -2.97 -1.73 1.33
CA ILE A 86 -4.34 -1.41 0.92
C ILE A 86 -5.32 -2.16 1.81
N MET A 87 -6.22 -1.40 2.44
CA MET A 87 -7.33 -1.93 3.23
C MET A 87 -8.67 -1.46 2.64
N ASN A 88 -9.54 -2.41 2.35
CA ASN A 88 -10.82 -2.18 1.71
C ASN A 88 -11.96 -2.90 2.45
N ALA A 89 -13.13 -2.25 2.47
CA ALA A 89 -14.39 -2.88 2.86
C ALA A 89 -15.40 -2.72 1.72
N HIS A 90 -16.08 -3.80 1.36
CA HIS A 90 -17.09 -3.77 0.32
C HIS A 90 -18.22 -2.81 0.70
N PRO A 91 -18.72 -1.97 -0.24
CA PRO A 91 -19.76 -0.97 0.06
C PRO A 91 -21.02 -1.55 0.71
N ASP A 92 -21.44 -2.76 0.32
CA ASP A 92 -22.61 -3.43 0.89
C ASP A 92 -22.46 -3.76 2.38
N PHE A 93 -21.25 -3.82 2.88
CA PHE A 93 -20.93 -4.11 4.30
C PHE A 93 -20.44 -2.86 5.05
N ALA A 94 -20.75 -1.67 4.53
CA ALA A 94 -20.41 -0.42 5.18
C ALA A 94 -21.05 -0.36 6.59
N GLY A 95 -20.25 0.02 7.58
CA GLY A 95 -20.72 0.09 8.98
C GLY A 95 -20.76 -1.25 9.73
N CYS A 96 -20.49 -2.39 9.08
CA CYS A 96 -20.46 -3.71 9.73
C CYS A 96 -19.18 -3.99 10.53
N GLY A 97 -18.27 -3.02 10.65
CA GLY A 97 -17.04 -3.16 11.42
C GLY A 97 -15.90 -3.93 10.73
N VAL A 98 -16.04 -4.24 9.44
CA VAL A 98 -15.08 -5.05 8.65
C VAL A 98 -13.66 -4.51 8.77
N ALA A 99 -13.45 -3.23 8.47
CA ALA A 99 -12.13 -2.60 8.52
C ALA A 99 -11.54 -2.59 9.94
N ARG A 100 -12.38 -2.41 10.96
CA ARG A 100 -11.95 -2.45 12.36
C ARG A 100 -11.42 -3.84 12.75
N GLU A 101 -12.12 -4.89 12.38
CA GLU A 101 -11.71 -6.26 12.73
C GLU A 101 -10.45 -6.68 11.95
N LEU A 102 -10.34 -6.32 10.65
CA LEU A 102 -9.11 -6.53 9.88
C LEU A 102 -7.92 -5.82 10.52
N LEU A 103 -8.09 -4.55 10.89
CA LEU A 103 -7.05 -3.76 11.54
C LEU A 103 -6.63 -4.38 12.88
N ALA A 104 -7.60 -4.78 13.72
CA ALA A 104 -7.33 -5.41 15.01
C ALA A 104 -6.54 -6.70 14.85
N GLU A 105 -6.85 -7.53 13.87
CA GLU A 105 -6.13 -8.77 13.59
C GLU A 105 -4.69 -8.50 13.13
N ILE A 106 -4.46 -7.47 12.29
CA ILE A 106 -3.10 -7.09 11.86
C ILE A 106 -2.28 -6.56 13.02
N VAL A 107 -2.85 -5.69 13.87
CA VAL A 107 -2.18 -5.21 15.09
C VAL A 107 -1.82 -6.37 16.02
N ARG A 108 -2.72 -7.34 16.18
CA ARG A 108 -2.44 -8.55 16.95
C ARG A 108 -1.29 -9.39 16.35
N ARG A 109 -1.24 -9.53 15.01
CA ARG A 109 -0.16 -10.25 14.32
C ARG A 109 1.18 -9.51 14.36
N ALA A 110 1.16 -8.19 14.40
CA ALA A 110 2.37 -7.38 14.52
C ALA A 110 3.10 -7.58 15.86
N GLY A 111 2.38 -8.03 16.92
CA GLY A 111 2.97 -8.24 18.24
C GLY A 111 3.53 -6.95 18.82
N ASP A 112 4.83 -6.96 19.13
CA ASP A 112 5.53 -5.79 19.71
C ASP A 112 6.04 -4.80 18.64
N LEU A 113 5.93 -5.13 17.35
CA LEU A 113 6.34 -4.22 16.28
C LEU A 113 5.31 -3.10 16.09
N PRO A 114 5.76 -1.85 15.90
CA PRO A 114 4.84 -0.78 15.55
C PRO A 114 4.20 -1.04 14.17
N VAL A 115 2.91 -0.69 14.05
CA VAL A 115 2.21 -0.73 12.76
C VAL A 115 2.21 0.67 12.17
N ARG A 116 2.63 0.79 10.91
CA ARG A 116 2.68 2.07 10.16
C ARG A 116 1.74 1.99 8.95
N LEU A 117 1.17 3.13 8.60
CA LEU A 117 0.32 3.26 7.41
C LEU A 117 0.38 4.68 6.85
N VAL A 118 0.00 4.80 5.58
CA VAL A 118 -0.28 6.10 4.95
C VAL A 118 -1.78 6.18 4.67
N SER A 119 -2.41 7.26 5.11
CA SER A 119 -3.84 7.49 4.92
C SER A 119 -4.09 8.86 4.30
N SER A 120 -5.10 8.94 3.42
CA SER A 120 -5.56 10.23 2.90
C SER A 120 -6.21 11.05 4.01
N ALA A 121 -5.74 12.29 4.21
CA ALA A 121 -6.34 13.22 5.16
C ALA A 121 -7.79 13.60 4.79
N MET A 122 -8.20 13.38 3.54
CA MET A 122 -9.58 13.64 3.09
C MET A 122 -10.54 12.50 3.46
N ASN A 123 -10.02 11.29 3.73
CA ASN A 123 -10.82 10.16 4.15
C ASN A 123 -11.01 10.16 5.66
N LEU A 124 -12.00 10.92 6.12
CA LEU A 124 -12.30 11.08 7.55
C LEU A 124 -12.74 9.77 8.22
N ASP A 125 -13.36 8.86 7.47
CA ASP A 125 -13.77 7.55 8.00
C ASP A 125 -12.54 6.71 8.35
N SER A 126 -11.58 6.63 7.44
CA SER A 126 -10.30 5.94 7.66
C SER A 126 -9.49 6.62 8.76
N TYR A 127 -9.36 7.93 8.74
CA TYR A 127 -8.67 8.70 9.77
C TYR A 127 -9.26 8.43 11.16
N SER A 128 -10.59 8.47 11.28
CA SER A 128 -11.30 8.17 12.53
C SER A 128 -11.09 6.72 12.98
N LEU A 129 -11.07 5.77 12.06
CA LEU A 129 -10.79 4.36 12.36
C LEU A 129 -9.40 4.20 12.98
N TYR A 130 -8.37 4.75 12.35
CA TYR A 130 -6.99 4.61 12.80
C TYR A 130 -6.74 5.32 14.13
N THR A 131 -7.22 6.55 14.30
CA THR A 131 -7.04 7.28 15.56
C THR A 131 -7.76 6.63 16.73
N ARG A 132 -8.94 6.04 16.50
CA ARG A 132 -9.65 5.25 17.54
C ARG A 132 -8.92 3.93 17.86
N ALA A 133 -8.15 3.39 16.95
CA ALA A 133 -7.31 2.22 17.17
C ALA A 133 -5.96 2.56 17.84
N GLY A 134 -5.72 3.83 18.16
CA GLY A 134 -4.52 4.29 18.85
C GLY A 134 -3.38 4.77 17.94
N PHE A 135 -3.61 4.86 16.62
CA PHE A 135 -2.62 5.43 15.71
C PHE A 135 -2.50 6.95 15.91
N VAL A 136 -1.27 7.42 15.88
CA VAL A 136 -0.93 8.82 16.01
C VAL A 136 -0.35 9.34 14.69
N PRO A 137 -0.88 10.45 14.14
CA PRO A 137 -0.29 11.08 12.96
C PRO A 137 1.15 11.55 13.26
N CYS A 138 2.10 11.13 12.43
CA CYS A 138 3.52 11.45 12.60
C CYS A 138 4.03 12.37 11.51
N GLU A 139 3.61 12.16 10.26
CA GLU A 139 4.13 12.85 9.09
C GLU A 139 3.00 13.24 8.13
N LEU A 140 3.22 14.29 7.34
CA LEU A 140 2.33 14.74 6.30
C LEU A 140 3.05 14.69 4.95
N TYR A 141 2.46 14.00 3.97
CA TYR A 141 2.96 13.92 2.60
C TYR A 141 2.13 14.81 1.68
N GLN A 142 2.81 15.56 0.82
CA GLN A 142 2.17 16.37 -0.23
C GLN A 142 2.10 15.56 -1.52
N ASP A 143 0.89 15.23 -1.96
CA ASP A 143 0.65 14.67 -3.29
C ASP A 143 0.76 15.77 -4.35
N MET A 144 1.59 15.54 -5.37
CA MET A 144 1.83 16.50 -6.46
C MET A 144 1.55 15.83 -7.81
N MET A 145 0.88 16.53 -8.72
CA MET A 145 0.53 16.02 -10.03
C MET A 145 1.14 16.87 -11.14
N LEU A 146 1.84 16.24 -12.06
CA LEU A 146 2.26 16.84 -13.33
C LEU A 146 1.31 16.37 -14.44
N PRO A 147 0.51 17.26 -15.06
CA PRO A 147 -0.36 16.86 -16.17
C PRO A 147 0.44 16.31 -17.35
N ALA A 148 -0.09 15.25 -17.98
CA ALA A 148 0.50 14.68 -19.19
C ALA A 148 0.61 15.73 -20.32
N GLY A 149 1.66 15.63 -21.13
CA GLY A 149 1.89 16.53 -22.26
C GLY A 149 2.59 17.85 -21.90
N ARG A 150 2.90 18.13 -20.65
CA ARG A 150 3.86 19.20 -20.34
C ARG A 150 5.27 18.73 -20.63
N SER A 151 6.01 19.52 -21.39
CA SER A 151 7.44 19.29 -21.59
C SER A 151 8.16 19.34 -20.23
N SER A 152 9.06 18.41 -20.01
CA SER A 152 10.00 18.51 -18.89
C SER A 152 10.75 19.85 -19.00
N PRO A 153 10.98 20.56 -17.90
CA PRO A 153 11.90 21.67 -17.90
C PRO A 153 13.30 21.22 -18.39
N GLU A 154 14.13 22.16 -18.75
CA GLU A 154 15.54 21.88 -19.05
C GLU A 154 16.14 20.98 -17.96
N ARG A 155 17.00 20.06 -18.37
CA ARG A 155 17.62 19.09 -17.46
C ARG A 155 18.23 19.82 -16.25
N PRO A 156 17.78 19.55 -15.01
CA PRO A 156 18.28 20.23 -13.84
C PRO A 156 19.79 20.03 -13.66
N VAL A 157 20.47 21.02 -13.07
CA VAL A 157 21.87 20.89 -12.68
C VAL A 157 22.01 19.73 -11.68
N GLY A 158 23.00 18.84 -11.89
CA GLY A 158 23.23 17.69 -11.00
C GLY A 158 22.56 16.38 -11.45
N CYS A 159 21.80 16.37 -12.56
CA CYS A 159 21.23 15.12 -13.09
C CYS A 159 22.29 14.08 -13.49
N ASP A 160 23.55 14.50 -13.69
CA ASP A 160 24.66 13.61 -14.05
C ASP A 160 25.06 12.66 -12.91
N ARG A 161 24.60 12.97 -11.70
CA ARG A 161 24.81 12.16 -10.48
C ARG A 161 23.69 11.17 -10.20
N ILE A 162 22.66 11.14 -11.06
CA ILE A 162 21.51 10.25 -10.89
C ILE A 162 21.76 8.99 -11.72
N ARG A 163 21.75 7.85 -11.08
CA ARG A 163 21.79 6.54 -11.72
C ARG A 163 20.69 5.62 -11.23
N GLU A 164 20.40 4.59 -11.97
CA GLU A 164 19.52 3.52 -11.52
C GLU A 164 20.21 2.66 -10.44
N ALA A 165 19.45 2.29 -9.42
CA ALA A 165 19.95 1.46 -8.34
C ALA A 165 20.15 0.01 -8.79
N THR A 166 21.11 -0.65 -8.18
CA THR A 166 21.42 -2.07 -8.36
C THR A 166 21.29 -2.83 -7.03
N LEU A 167 21.35 -4.15 -7.05
CA LEU A 167 21.30 -4.95 -5.83
C LEU A 167 22.48 -4.66 -4.88
N ASP A 168 23.60 -4.17 -5.38
CA ASP A 168 24.77 -3.80 -4.58
C ASP A 168 24.50 -2.53 -3.73
N ASP A 169 23.48 -1.76 -4.07
CA ASP A 169 23.09 -0.54 -3.37
C ASP A 169 22.13 -0.78 -2.19
N VAL A 170 21.61 -1.99 -2.04
CA VAL A 170 20.54 -2.28 -1.06
C VAL A 170 20.94 -1.90 0.37
N GLU A 171 22.17 -2.23 0.78
CA GLU A 171 22.64 -1.95 2.13
C GLU A 171 22.74 -0.43 2.39
N ALA A 172 23.23 0.33 1.42
CA ALA A 172 23.31 1.80 1.50
C ALA A 172 21.92 2.44 1.52
N LEU A 173 20.98 1.93 0.71
CA LEU A 173 19.59 2.38 0.72
C LEU A 173 18.90 2.13 2.06
N VAL A 174 19.11 0.95 2.64
CA VAL A 174 18.55 0.60 3.96
C VAL A 174 19.14 1.52 5.05
N ALA A 175 20.44 1.76 5.02
CA ALA A 175 21.09 2.64 6.00
C ALA A 175 20.58 4.08 5.89
N LEU A 176 20.44 4.60 4.67
CA LEU A 176 19.89 5.93 4.43
C LEU A 176 18.44 6.06 4.91
N GLU A 177 17.60 5.05 4.60
CA GLU A 177 16.20 5.08 5.03
C GLU A 177 16.06 4.96 6.55
N GLU A 178 16.90 4.16 7.20
CA GLU A 178 16.95 4.07 8.66
C GLU A 178 17.34 5.42 9.31
N GLU A 179 18.34 6.10 8.74
CA GLU A 179 18.76 7.44 9.20
C GLU A 179 17.63 8.47 9.05
N VAL A 180 16.94 8.48 7.90
CA VAL A 180 15.92 9.49 7.58
C VAL A 180 14.57 9.21 8.24
N SER A 181 14.15 7.93 8.28
CA SER A 181 12.77 7.55 8.62
C SER A 181 12.70 6.56 9.80
N GLY A 182 13.83 6.06 10.28
CA GLY A 182 13.86 5.07 11.36
C GLY A 182 13.27 3.71 10.99
N ILE A 183 13.24 3.37 9.69
CA ILE A 183 12.68 2.10 9.21
C ILE A 183 13.72 1.32 8.39
N ARG A 184 13.57 0.00 8.40
CA ARG A 184 14.38 -0.92 7.60
C ARG A 184 13.46 -1.82 6.78
N ARG A 185 13.74 -1.90 5.48
CA ARG A 185 12.96 -2.72 4.54
C ARG A 185 13.80 -3.19 3.34
N ALA A 186 14.89 -3.90 3.62
CA ALA A 186 15.80 -4.41 2.60
C ALA A 186 15.06 -5.22 1.52
N LYS A 187 14.12 -6.07 1.93
CA LYS A 187 13.30 -6.88 1.04
C LYS A 187 12.55 -6.05 -0.02
N ASP A 188 12.05 -4.87 0.35
CA ASP A 188 11.33 -3.99 -0.58
C ASP A 188 12.29 -3.43 -1.65
N PHE A 189 13.49 -2.98 -1.24
CA PHE A 189 14.48 -2.50 -2.19
C PHE A 189 14.92 -3.58 -3.15
N GLU A 190 15.21 -4.79 -2.66
CA GLU A 190 15.54 -5.93 -3.53
C GLU A 190 14.42 -6.22 -4.53
N PHE A 191 13.17 -6.26 -4.07
CA PHE A 191 12.01 -6.53 -4.91
C PHE A 191 11.83 -5.47 -6.00
N PHE A 192 11.95 -4.20 -5.65
CA PHE A 192 11.83 -3.08 -6.59
C PHE A 192 12.98 -3.03 -7.60
N ILE A 193 14.20 -3.34 -7.17
CA ILE A 193 15.37 -3.39 -8.05
C ILE A 193 15.28 -4.58 -9.02
N ARG A 194 14.89 -5.77 -8.55
CA ARG A 194 14.67 -6.94 -9.43
C ARG A 194 13.58 -6.68 -10.46
N ASN A 195 12.54 -5.94 -10.04
CA ASN A 195 11.48 -5.44 -10.92
C ASN A 195 10.93 -6.46 -11.93
N GLU A 196 10.69 -7.70 -11.48
CA GLU A 196 10.19 -8.77 -12.34
C GLU A 196 8.84 -8.45 -13.01
N GLN A 197 8.07 -7.52 -12.42
CA GLN A 197 6.80 -7.03 -12.95
C GLN A 197 6.95 -5.87 -13.94
N GLY A 198 8.14 -5.28 -14.06
CA GLY A 198 8.38 -4.13 -14.94
C GLY A 198 7.67 -2.83 -14.54
N ILE A 199 7.32 -2.68 -13.24
CA ILE A 199 6.49 -1.58 -12.72
C ILE A 199 7.34 -0.48 -12.11
N TRP A 200 8.49 -0.82 -11.49
CA TRP A 200 9.30 0.13 -10.73
C TRP A 200 10.59 0.51 -11.43
N ARG A 201 11.07 1.68 -11.07
CA ARG A 201 12.44 2.11 -11.30
C ARG A 201 12.94 2.84 -10.08
N LEU A 202 14.04 2.42 -9.51
CA LEU A 202 14.68 3.02 -8.35
C LEU A 202 15.93 3.77 -8.78
N PHE A 203 16.03 5.03 -8.37
CA PHE A 203 17.15 5.91 -8.73
C PHE A 203 17.86 6.38 -7.47
N LEU A 204 19.18 6.53 -7.58
CA LEU A 204 20.04 7.12 -6.58
C LEU A 204 20.62 8.44 -7.09
N SER A 205 20.77 9.40 -6.19
CA SER A 205 21.56 10.59 -6.39
C SER A 205 22.79 10.52 -5.50
N GLU A 206 23.98 10.53 -6.09
CA GLU A 206 25.24 10.47 -5.37
C GLU A 206 25.75 11.87 -5.08
N SER A 207 26.30 12.10 -3.86
CA SER A 207 26.98 13.36 -3.50
C SER A 207 28.49 13.17 -3.52
N ASP A 208 29.24 14.27 -3.71
CA ASP A 208 30.72 14.25 -3.71
C ASP A 208 31.35 13.98 -2.32
N GLY A 209 30.71 13.22 -1.47
CA GLY A 209 31.19 12.95 -0.12
C GLY A 209 30.76 11.60 0.47
N GLY A 210 30.26 10.70 -0.37
CA GLY A 210 29.80 9.37 0.06
C GLY A 210 28.35 9.30 0.30
#